data_3c9f0a79de56a96a140e61be335c3e80
#
_entry.id   3c9f0a79de56a96a140e61be335c3e80
#
_cell.length_a   1.000
_cell.length_b   1.000
_cell.length_c   1.000
_cell.angle_alpha   90.00
_cell.angle_beta   90.00
_cell.angle_gamma   90.00
#
_symmetry.space_group_name_H-M   'P 1'
#
loop_
_entity.id
_entity.type
_entity.pdbx_description
1 polymer ?
#
loop_
_entity_poly.entity_id
_entity_poly.type
_entity_poly.pdbx_seq_one_letter_code
_entity_poly.pdbx_strand_id
1 'polypeptide(L)'
;MNTKDKILKIFEGNPLYENFRLGYWRMRTRKSQKELEENAKKRANGFDDPQFSRLKEFENKYNGERCFIIATGPSLTIDDLEKLKDEYTFGVNSIIKLFDKTDFRPDFYGIQDKFVYGAMQDVIKSTKFKTAFCADVIKKYYDVPNDFILFPYNSDYHYFDVKFGEYNAQFSDNAYEIVYDGYSITYSLIEIAVYMGFKEIYLLGCDCSYPKGSKSHVVESGFVDKNA
;
A
#
# COMPACT_ATOMS: atom_id res chain seq x y z
N MET A 1 26.76 3.12 13.96
CA MET A 1 25.66 3.10 14.96
C MET A 1 25.76 4.35 15.79
N ASN A 2 24.76 5.21 15.75
CA ASN A 2 24.71 6.52 16.44
C ASN A 2 24.56 6.27 17.95
N THR A 3 24.99 7.24 18.78
CA THR A 3 24.93 7.18 20.26
C THR A 3 23.49 6.90 20.75
N LYS A 4 22.48 7.42 20.05
CA LYS A 4 21.06 7.18 20.32
C LYS A 4 20.68 5.70 20.16
N ASP A 5 21.19 5.04 19.11
CA ASP A 5 20.90 3.62 18.84
C ASP A 5 21.57 2.70 19.89
N LYS A 6 22.74 3.10 20.40
CA LYS A 6 23.41 2.36 21.49
C LYS A 6 22.62 2.43 22.80
N ILE A 7 22.08 3.62 23.13
CA ILE A 7 21.26 3.82 24.32
C ILE A 7 19.95 3.03 24.20
N LEU A 8 19.30 3.06 23.05
CA LEU A 8 18.06 2.32 22.82
C LEU A 8 18.26 0.80 22.98
N LYS A 9 19.38 0.25 22.51
CA LYS A 9 19.71 -1.18 22.70
C LYS A 9 19.89 -1.60 24.16
N ILE A 10 20.35 -0.71 25.05
CA ILE A 10 20.51 -1.01 26.49
C ILE A 10 19.15 -1.27 27.16
N PHE A 11 18.10 -0.61 26.67
CA PHE A 11 16.75 -0.72 27.22
C PHE A 11 15.85 -1.68 26.46
N GLU A 12 16.33 -2.22 25.34
CA GLU A 12 15.60 -3.20 24.51
C GLU A 12 15.33 -4.48 25.30
N GLY A 13 14.06 -4.89 25.40
CA GLY A 13 13.63 -6.02 26.22
C GLY A 13 13.34 -5.69 27.69
N ASN A 14 13.56 -4.46 28.16
CA ASN A 14 13.12 -4.04 29.49
C ASN A 14 11.59 -3.78 29.46
N PRO A 15 10.76 -4.52 30.24
CA PRO A 15 9.31 -4.40 30.18
C PRO A 15 8.78 -2.99 30.50
N LEU A 16 9.42 -2.28 31.42
CA LEU A 16 9.02 -0.91 31.78
C LEU A 16 9.30 0.07 30.65
N TYR A 17 10.45 -0.06 30.01
CA TYR A 17 10.81 0.78 28.85
C TYR A 17 9.89 0.50 27.67
N GLU A 18 9.61 -0.77 27.35
CA GLU A 18 8.71 -1.14 26.27
C GLU A 18 7.28 -0.63 26.51
N ASN A 19 6.77 -0.76 27.74
CA ASN A 19 5.45 -0.22 28.10
C ASN A 19 5.40 1.32 27.99
N PHE A 20 6.46 2.02 28.44
CA PHE A 20 6.55 3.48 28.27
C PHE A 20 6.59 3.88 26.79
N ARG A 21 7.42 3.21 26.00
CA ARG A 21 7.54 3.42 24.55
C ARG A 21 6.20 3.21 23.84
N LEU A 22 5.51 2.14 24.19
CA LEU A 22 4.19 1.81 23.65
C LEU A 22 3.14 2.83 24.08
N GLY A 23 3.14 3.27 25.35
CA GLY A 23 2.24 4.33 25.82
C GLY A 23 2.46 5.66 25.08
N TYR A 24 3.72 6.04 24.84
CA TYR A 24 4.07 7.22 24.06
C TYR A 24 3.57 7.12 22.61
N TRP A 25 3.80 5.99 21.95
CA TRP A 25 3.31 5.77 20.58
C TRP A 25 1.80 5.75 20.52
N ARG A 26 1.11 5.11 21.46
CA ARG A 26 -0.36 5.15 21.59
C ARG A 26 -0.89 6.58 21.68
N MET A 27 -0.30 7.39 22.54
CA MET A 27 -0.73 8.78 22.69
C MET A 27 -0.53 9.57 21.37
N ARG A 28 0.60 9.34 20.70
CA ARG A 28 0.95 10.06 19.46
C ARG A 28 0.07 9.64 18.29
N THR A 29 -0.12 8.34 18.08
CA THR A 29 -0.92 7.82 16.95
C THR A 29 -2.42 7.98 17.18
N ARG A 30 -2.89 7.95 18.43
CA ARG A 30 -4.31 8.14 18.75
C ARG A 30 -4.88 9.44 18.20
N LYS A 31 -4.12 10.52 18.24
CA LYS A 31 -4.56 11.81 17.69
C LYS A 31 -4.68 11.73 16.16
N SER A 32 -3.67 11.19 15.50
CA SER A 32 -3.65 11.02 14.05
C SER A 32 -4.76 10.07 13.58
N GLN A 33 -4.93 8.95 14.25
CA GLN A 33 -6.00 8.00 13.94
C GLN A 33 -7.39 8.63 14.10
N LYS A 34 -7.61 9.37 15.20
CA LYS A 34 -8.87 10.08 15.39
C LYS A 34 -9.15 11.10 14.28
N GLU A 35 -8.13 11.83 13.84
CA GLU A 35 -8.24 12.79 12.74
C GLU A 35 -8.57 12.09 11.41
N LEU A 36 -7.93 10.96 11.12
CA LEU A 36 -8.21 10.14 9.94
C LEU A 36 -9.66 9.63 9.95
N GLU A 37 -10.13 9.11 11.08
CA GLU A 37 -11.52 8.65 11.25
C GLU A 37 -12.54 9.77 11.14
N GLU A 38 -12.25 10.95 11.72
CA GLU A 38 -13.12 12.12 11.60
C GLU A 38 -13.22 12.62 10.17
N ASN A 39 -12.13 12.61 9.42
CA ASN A 39 -12.12 12.99 8.01
C ASN A 39 -12.82 11.93 7.14
N ALA A 40 -12.69 10.65 7.44
CA ALA A 40 -13.46 9.59 6.79
C ALA A 40 -14.97 9.81 7.01
N LYS A 41 -15.40 10.08 8.25
CA LYS A 41 -16.80 10.40 8.57
C LYS A 41 -17.32 11.63 7.84
N LYS A 42 -16.49 12.68 7.66
CA LYS A 42 -16.90 13.86 6.86
C LYS A 42 -17.17 13.48 5.42
N ARG A 43 -16.28 12.66 4.79
CA ARG A 43 -16.47 12.18 3.41
C ARG A 43 -17.70 11.28 3.30
N ALA A 44 -17.92 10.37 4.25
CA ALA A 44 -19.16 9.57 4.35
C ALA A 44 -20.43 10.41 4.43
N ASN A 45 -20.36 11.57 5.08
CA ASN A 45 -21.47 12.52 5.20
C ASN A 45 -21.55 13.54 4.04
N GLY A 46 -20.89 13.25 2.93
CA GLY A 46 -21.02 14.04 1.69
C GLY A 46 -20.04 15.21 1.54
N PHE A 47 -19.03 15.32 2.42
CA PHE A 47 -17.96 16.30 2.19
C PHE A 47 -17.16 15.93 0.94
N ASP A 48 -17.15 16.83 -0.04
CA ASP A 48 -16.36 16.67 -1.25
C ASP A 48 -14.91 17.11 -0.99
N ASP A 49 -14.05 16.11 -0.75
CA ASP A 49 -12.64 16.33 -0.49
C ASP A 49 -11.87 16.50 -1.81
N PRO A 50 -11.36 17.73 -2.12
CA PRO A 50 -10.70 17.98 -3.38
C PRO A 50 -9.47 17.12 -3.62
N GLN A 51 -8.82 16.65 -2.54
CA GLN A 51 -7.62 15.81 -2.64
C GLN A 51 -7.94 14.44 -3.24
N PHE A 52 -9.14 13.92 -3.00
CA PHE A 52 -9.56 12.59 -3.41
C PHE A 52 -10.67 12.61 -4.47
N SER A 53 -11.04 13.78 -4.99
CA SER A 53 -12.18 13.94 -5.92
C SER A 53 -12.09 13.02 -7.14
N ARG A 54 -10.88 12.81 -7.68
CA ARG A 54 -10.65 11.92 -8.82
C ARG A 54 -10.92 10.44 -8.52
N LEU A 55 -10.83 10.03 -7.25
CA LEU A 55 -11.14 8.66 -6.87
C LEU A 55 -12.63 8.34 -7.06
N LYS A 56 -13.51 9.33 -6.90
CA LYS A 56 -14.96 9.18 -7.14
C LYS A 56 -15.30 8.75 -8.58
N GLU A 57 -14.46 9.10 -9.55
CA GLU A 57 -14.67 8.70 -10.95
C GLU A 57 -14.61 7.19 -11.16
N PHE A 58 -14.12 6.46 -10.17
CA PHE A 58 -13.95 5.01 -10.20
C PHE A 58 -15.04 4.24 -9.42
N GLU A 59 -15.88 4.93 -8.65
CA GLU A 59 -16.94 4.30 -7.88
C GLU A 59 -17.87 3.50 -8.78
N ASN A 60 -17.96 2.19 -8.52
CA ASN A 60 -18.79 1.23 -9.29
C ASN A 60 -18.57 1.24 -10.82
N LYS A 61 -17.48 1.82 -11.31
CA LYS A 61 -17.19 1.97 -12.75
C LYS A 61 -17.01 0.63 -13.48
N TYR A 62 -16.57 -0.39 -12.75
CA TYR A 62 -16.30 -1.74 -13.28
C TYR A 62 -17.25 -2.77 -12.69
N ASN A 63 -18.50 -2.36 -12.45
CA ASN A 63 -19.50 -3.18 -11.79
C ASN A 63 -19.75 -4.49 -12.55
N GLY A 64 -19.55 -5.61 -11.87
CA GLY A 64 -19.75 -6.95 -12.39
C GLY A 64 -18.54 -7.54 -13.12
N GLU A 65 -17.49 -6.76 -13.40
CA GLU A 65 -16.27 -7.21 -14.04
C GLU A 65 -15.36 -7.98 -13.06
N ARG A 66 -14.37 -8.67 -13.61
CA ARG A 66 -13.29 -9.29 -12.83
C ARG A 66 -11.98 -8.55 -13.01
N CYS A 67 -11.08 -8.68 -12.03
CA CYS A 67 -9.73 -8.14 -12.14
C CYS A 67 -8.68 -9.05 -11.50
N PHE A 68 -7.42 -8.78 -11.85
CA PHE A 68 -6.25 -9.47 -11.33
C PHE A 68 -5.32 -8.48 -10.63
N ILE A 69 -5.03 -8.70 -9.35
CA ILE A 69 -4.03 -7.92 -8.62
C ILE A 69 -2.72 -8.71 -8.63
N ILE A 70 -1.70 -8.12 -9.23
CA ILE A 70 -0.43 -8.76 -9.53
C ILE A 70 0.62 -8.22 -8.56
N ALA A 71 0.93 -9.02 -7.55
CA ALA A 71 2.04 -8.79 -6.64
C ALA A 71 3.36 -9.26 -7.27
N THR A 72 4.47 -9.06 -6.57
CA THR A 72 5.81 -9.33 -7.09
C THR A 72 6.50 -10.52 -6.44
N GLY A 73 5.73 -11.47 -5.90
CA GLY A 73 6.27 -12.69 -5.31
C GLY A 73 7.01 -13.56 -6.34
N PRO A 74 7.92 -14.43 -5.88
CA PRO A 74 8.81 -15.19 -6.76
C PRO A 74 8.11 -16.21 -7.67
N SER A 75 6.85 -16.56 -7.39
CA SER A 75 6.05 -17.43 -8.26
C SER A 75 5.59 -16.77 -9.55
N LEU A 76 5.60 -15.42 -9.61
CA LEU A 76 5.16 -14.69 -10.79
C LEU A 76 6.09 -14.91 -11.98
N THR A 77 5.54 -15.26 -13.14
CA THR A 77 6.28 -15.43 -14.40
C THR A 77 5.86 -14.40 -15.45
N ILE A 78 6.71 -14.18 -16.46
CA ILE A 78 6.36 -13.34 -17.60
C ILE A 78 5.20 -13.95 -18.38
N ASP A 79 5.16 -15.28 -18.52
CA ASP A 79 4.08 -15.99 -19.22
C ASP A 79 2.72 -15.77 -18.55
N ASP A 80 2.69 -15.60 -17.22
CA ASP A 80 1.45 -15.28 -16.51
C ASP A 80 0.96 -13.87 -16.85
N LEU A 81 1.89 -12.89 -16.94
CA LEU A 81 1.55 -11.52 -17.35
C LEU A 81 1.01 -11.46 -18.77
N GLU A 82 1.61 -12.22 -19.71
CA GLU A 82 1.18 -12.26 -21.11
C GLU A 82 -0.25 -12.80 -21.29
N LYS A 83 -0.70 -13.71 -20.42
CA LYS A 83 -2.08 -14.26 -20.43
C LYS A 83 -3.12 -13.26 -19.95
N LEU A 84 -2.71 -12.16 -19.29
CA LEU A 84 -3.62 -11.18 -18.70
C LEU A 84 -3.83 -9.93 -19.57
N LYS A 85 -3.40 -9.94 -20.82
CA LYS A 85 -3.45 -8.76 -21.71
C LYS A 85 -4.87 -8.21 -21.95
N ASP A 86 -5.86 -9.09 -21.91
CA ASP A 86 -7.27 -8.75 -22.14
C ASP A 86 -8.10 -8.66 -20.84
N GLU A 87 -7.41 -8.69 -19.68
CA GLU A 87 -8.04 -8.62 -18.38
C GLU A 87 -7.78 -7.27 -17.72
N TYR A 88 -8.67 -6.85 -16.82
CA TYR A 88 -8.38 -5.71 -15.95
C TYR A 88 -7.31 -6.10 -14.91
N THR A 89 -6.25 -5.33 -14.87
CA THR A 89 -5.08 -5.68 -14.06
C THR A 89 -4.60 -4.52 -13.18
N PHE A 90 -4.22 -4.87 -11.96
CA PHE A 90 -3.53 -3.99 -11.03
C PHE A 90 -2.09 -4.48 -10.84
N GLY A 91 -1.12 -3.62 -11.01
CA GLY A 91 0.29 -3.91 -10.72
C GLY A 91 0.78 -3.15 -9.51
N VAL A 92 1.70 -3.74 -8.73
CA VAL A 92 2.17 -3.13 -7.47
C VAL A 92 3.67 -2.87 -7.47
N ASN A 93 4.08 -1.83 -6.77
CA ASN A 93 5.48 -1.57 -6.40
C ASN A 93 6.47 -1.76 -7.57
N SER A 94 7.38 -2.72 -7.43
CA SER A 94 8.48 -2.96 -8.37
C SER A 94 8.09 -3.68 -9.67
N ILE A 95 6.81 -3.97 -9.92
CA ILE A 95 6.37 -4.60 -11.17
C ILE A 95 6.80 -3.82 -12.41
N ILE A 96 6.91 -2.49 -12.30
CA ILE A 96 7.37 -1.60 -13.38
C ILE A 96 8.77 -1.96 -13.89
N LYS A 97 9.60 -2.62 -13.10
CA LYS A 97 10.92 -3.10 -13.50
C LYS A 97 10.88 -4.34 -14.40
N LEU A 98 9.69 -4.92 -14.60
CA LEU A 98 9.49 -5.98 -15.59
C LEU A 98 9.16 -5.44 -16.98
N PHE A 99 8.87 -4.14 -17.10
CA PHE A 99 8.44 -3.51 -18.34
C PHE A 99 9.49 -3.57 -19.47
N ASP A 100 10.76 -3.76 -19.13
CA ASP A 100 11.82 -4.00 -20.13
C ASP A 100 11.82 -5.45 -20.65
N LYS A 101 11.06 -6.35 -20.01
CA LYS A 101 11.05 -7.79 -20.32
C LYS A 101 9.75 -8.26 -20.97
N THR A 102 8.72 -7.42 -20.99
CA THR A 102 7.41 -7.74 -21.53
C THR A 102 6.68 -6.47 -22.00
N ASP A 103 5.81 -6.62 -22.98
CA ASP A 103 4.89 -5.55 -23.41
C ASP A 103 3.68 -5.39 -22.50
N PHE A 104 3.52 -6.25 -21.50
CA PHE A 104 2.46 -6.14 -20.53
C PHE A 104 2.52 -4.82 -19.77
N ARG A 105 1.37 -4.14 -19.67
CA ARG A 105 1.19 -2.92 -18.88
C ARG A 105 -0.13 -3.02 -18.12
N PRO A 106 -0.11 -3.00 -16.78
CA PRO A 106 -1.33 -3.04 -15.99
C PRO A 106 -2.21 -1.83 -16.26
N ASP A 107 -3.54 -2.00 -16.17
CA ASP A 107 -4.49 -0.89 -16.28
C ASP A 107 -4.35 0.07 -15.09
N PHE A 108 -4.08 -0.49 -13.93
CA PHE A 108 -3.94 0.22 -12.68
C PHE A 108 -2.59 -0.10 -12.03
N TYR A 109 -1.90 0.92 -11.58
CA TYR A 109 -0.69 0.78 -10.77
C TYR A 109 -0.96 1.28 -9.36
N GLY A 110 -0.42 0.62 -8.32
CA GLY A 110 -0.58 1.01 -6.93
C GLY A 110 0.71 1.10 -6.14
N ILE A 111 0.82 2.15 -5.30
CA ILE A 111 1.93 2.31 -4.37
C ILE A 111 1.48 3.02 -3.09
N GLN A 112 1.92 2.52 -1.93
CA GLN A 112 1.58 3.09 -0.62
C GLN A 112 2.78 3.31 0.30
N ASP A 113 3.86 2.54 0.12
CA ASP A 113 5.04 2.62 0.99
C ASP A 113 5.98 3.74 0.54
N LYS A 114 6.22 4.70 1.44
CA LYS A 114 7.11 5.84 1.18
C LYS A 114 8.56 5.42 0.95
N PHE A 115 9.03 4.33 1.54
CA PHE A 115 10.41 3.86 1.36
C PHE A 115 10.59 3.18 0.00
N VAL A 116 9.59 2.38 -0.40
CA VAL A 116 9.55 1.78 -1.74
C VAL A 116 9.43 2.88 -2.79
N TYR A 117 8.55 3.87 -2.59
CA TYR A 117 8.43 5.02 -3.48
C TYR A 117 9.77 5.77 -3.60
N GLY A 118 10.41 6.10 -2.47
CA GLY A 118 11.70 6.80 -2.46
C GLY A 118 12.81 6.07 -3.19
N ALA A 119 12.88 4.73 -3.05
CA ALA A 119 13.85 3.91 -3.75
C ALA A 119 13.60 3.79 -5.26
N MET A 120 12.38 4.09 -5.70
CA MET A 120 11.94 3.91 -7.09
C MET A 120 11.45 5.20 -7.76
N GLN A 121 11.57 6.37 -7.10
CA GLN A 121 10.93 7.60 -7.56
C GLN A 121 11.30 7.99 -9.00
N ASP A 122 12.53 7.77 -9.43
CA ASP A 122 12.98 8.15 -10.77
C ASP A 122 12.30 7.29 -11.84
N VAL A 123 12.23 5.96 -11.62
CA VAL A 123 11.56 5.06 -12.54
C VAL A 123 10.04 5.27 -12.52
N ILE A 124 9.44 5.54 -11.35
CA ILE A 124 8.01 5.86 -11.23
C ILE A 124 7.68 7.12 -12.02
N LYS A 125 8.45 8.20 -11.84
CA LYS A 125 8.25 9.49 -12.53
C LYS A 125 8.47 9.42 -14.04
N SER A 126 9.32 8.51 -14.50
CA SER A 126 9.57 8.31 -15.94
C SER A 126 8.62 7.32 -16.61
N THR A 127 7.85 6.54 -15.82
CA THR A 127 6.90 5.57 -16.34
C THR A 127 5.55 6.22 -16.62
N LYS A 128 5.02 6.00 -17.82
CA LYS A 128 3.65 6.38 -18.15
C LYS A 128 2.68 5.25 -17.77
N PHE A 129 1.80 5.54 -16.82
CA PHE A 129 0.74 4.62 -16.40
C PHE A 129 -0.58 4.95 -17.12
N LYS A 130 -1.44 3.95 -17.33
CA LYS A 130 -2.83 4.17 -17.73
C LYS A 130 -3.58 4.86 -16.58
N THR A 131 -3.46 4.31 -15.37
CA THR A 131 -3.98 4.87 -14.12
C THR A 131 -3.04 4.49 -12.99
N ALA A 132 -2.69 5.43 -12.11
CA ALA A 132 -1.85 5.15 -10.95
C ALA A 132 -2.52 5.64 -9.66
N PHE A 133 -2.61 4.76 -8.67
CA PHE A 133 -3.09 5.03 -7.32
C PHE A 133 -1.91 5.19 -6.36
N CYS A 134 -1.96 6.20 -5.52
CA CYS A 134 -0.91 6.51 -4.56
C CYS A 134 -1.50 6.85 -3.19
N ALA A 135 -0.97 6.26 -2.13
CA ALA A 135 -1.33 6.65 -0.78
C ALA A 135 -0.98 8.13 -0.53
N ASP A 136 -1.93 8.89 0.01
CA ASP A 136 -1.78 10.33 0.24
C ASP A 136 -0.60 10.68 1.15
N VAL A 137 -0.26 9.79 2.07
CA VAL A 137 0.87 9.94 3.00
C VAL A 137 2.22 10.11 2.29
N ILE A 138 2.37 9.59 1.07
CA ILE A 138 3.61 9.70 0.29
C ILE A 138 3.90 11.17 -0.05
N LYS A 139 2.87 12.00 -0.31
CA LYS A 139 3.02 13.44 -0.58
C LYS A 139 3.66 14.23 0.57
N LYS A 140 3.67 13.70 1.78
CA LYS A 140 4.35 14.32 2.92
C LYS A 140 5.88 14.25 2.79
N TYR A 141 6.39 13.36 1.94
CA TYR A 141 7.83 13.05 1.83
C TYR A 141 8.38 13.29 0.43
N TYR A 142 7.54 13.17 -0.60
CA TYR A 142 7.95 13.20 -2.00
C TYR A 142 6.98 13.99 -2.85
N ASP A 143 7.49 14.54 -3.94
CA ASP A 143 6.68 15.09 -5.02
C ASP A 143 6.09 13.94 -5.85
N VAL A 144 4.76 13.79 -5.78
CA VAL A 144 3.99 12.77 -6.49
C VAL A 144 3.43 13.38 -7.76
N PRO A 145 3.56 12.72 -8.94
CA PRO A 145 3.02 13.24 -10.20
C PRO A 145 1.52 13.59 -10.09
N ASN A 146 1.11 14.69 -10.72
CA ASN A 146 -0.25 15.20 -10.62
C ASN A 146 -1.31 14.30 -11.28
N ASP A 147 -0.91 13.42 -12.17
CA ASP A 147 -1.77 12.43 -12.81
C ASP A 147 -2.05 11.20 -11.91
N PHE A 148 -1.34 11.05 -10.80
CA PHE A 148 -1.64 10.01 -9.82
C PHE A 148 -2.94 10.34 -9.07
N ILE A 149 -3.73 9.31 -8.82
CA ILE A 149 -4.96 9.38 -8.04
C ILE A 149 -4.62 9.04 -6.60
N LEU A 150 -4.84 10.00 -5.72
CA LEU A 150 -4.58 9.79 -4.30
C LEU A 150 -5.74 9.05 -3.65
N PHE A 151 -5.42 8.21 -2.68
CA PHE A 151 -6.41 7.60 -1.79
C PHE A 151 -6.09 7.90 -0.32
N PRO A 152 -7.12 8.07 0.53
CA PRO A 152 -6.97 8.40 1.95
C PRO A 152 -6.51 7.17 2.73
N TYR A 153 -5.24 7.14 3.10
CA TYR A 153 -4.58 5.96 3.64
C TYR A 153 -4.45 6.00 5.16
N ASN A 154 -4.87 4.94 5.83
CA ASN A 154 -4.74 4.77 7.27
C ASN A 154 -3.82 3.59 7.62
N SER A 155 -2.58 3.89 8.00
CA SER A 155 -1.61 2.93 8.54
C SER A 155 -1.47 3.01 10.07
N ASP A 156 -2.09 4.01 10.71
CA ASP A 156 -1.82 4.31 12.10
C ASP A 156 -2.37 3.26 13.07
N TYR A 157 -3.41 2.53 12.67
CA TYR A 157 -3.98 1.47 13.50
C TYR A 157 -3.04 0.27 13.70
N HIS A 158 -2.16 -0.03 12.77
CA HIS A 158 -1.19 -1.14 12.86
C HIS A 158 -0.18 -1.01 13.98
N TYR A 159 0.21 0.20 14.35
CA TYR A 159 1.18 0.39 15.41
C TYR A 159 0.71 -0.14 16.76
N PHE A 160 -0.60 -0.37 16.90
CA PHE A 160 -1.18 -0.91 18.13
C PHE A 160 -1.16 -2.44 18.14
N ASP A 161 -1.56 -3.05 17.03
CA ASP A 161 -2.02 -4.44 17.03
C ASP A 161 -0.87 -5.44 16.98
N VAL A 162 0.15 -5.20 16.15
CA VAL A 162 1.26 -6.15 15.96
C VAL A 162 2.12 -6.33 17.20
N LYS A 163 2.35 -5.27 17.95
CA LYS A 163 3.16 -5.35 19.18
C LYS A 163 2.42 -5.95 20.37
N PHE A 164 1.09 -6.02 20.31
CA PHE A 164 0.26 -6.60 21.37
C PHE A 164 -0.32 -7.96 21.00
N GLY A 165 0.01 -8.49 19.80
CA GLY A 165 -0.51 -9.77 19.35
C GLY A 165 -1.98 -9.72 18.92
N GLU A 166 -2.54 -8.53 18.79
CA GLU A 166 -3.89 -8.32 18.32
C GLU A 166 -3.83 -7.91 16.84
N TYR A 167 -4.39 -8.73 15.96
CA TYR A 167 -4.57 -8.41 14.54
C TYR A 167 -6.03 -7.98 14.31
N ASN A 168 -6.28 -6.68 14.37
CA ASN A 168 -7.57 -6.09 14.00
C ASN A 168 -7.48 -5.56 12.57
N ALA A 169 -7.46 -6.45 11.57
CA ALA A 169 -7.50 -6.02 10.19
C ALA A 169 -8.80 -5.26 9.93
N GLN A 170 -8.67 -4.01 9.52
CA GLN A 170 -9.80 -3.18 9.08
C GLN A 170 -9.94 -3.32 7.57
N PHE A 171 -11.16 -3.25 7.07
CA PHE A 171 -11.44 -3.25 5.64
C PHE A 171 -12.49 -2.19 5.30
N SER A 172 -12.26 -1.43 4.25
CA SER A 172 -13.22 -0.46 3.75
C SER A 172 -13.77 -0.92 2.39
N ASP A 173 -15.07 -0.88 2.22
CA ASP A 173 -15.73 -1.04 0.93
C ASP A 173 -15.88 0.31 0.19
N ASN A 174 -15.54 1.41 0.84
CA ASN A 174 -15.56 2.75 0.27
C ASN A 174 -14.18 3.42 0.33
N ALA A 175 -13.37 3.21 -0.72
CA ALA A 175 -12.02 3.75 -0.80
C ALA A 175 -11.96 5.29 -0.82
N TYR A 176 -13.04 5.99 -1.17
CA TYR A 176 -13.10 7.45 -1.06
C TYR A 176 -13.16 7.90 0.40
N GLU A 177 -13.79 7.14 1.27
CA GLU A 177 -13.86 7.47 2.69
C GLU A 177 -12.53 7.19 3.40
N ILE A 178 -12.01 5.98 3.24
CA ILE A 178 -10.76 5.52 3.86
C ILE A 178 -10.28 4.24 3.18
N VAL A 179 -8.96 4.04 3.15
CA VAL A 179 -8.29 2.80 2.75
C VAL A 179 -7.38 2.37 3.89
N TYR A 180 -7.53 1.15 4.36
CA TYR A 180 -6.73 0.63 5.47
C TYR A 180 -5.46 -0.06 4.99
N ASP A 181 -4.42 0.03 5.80
CA ASP A 181 -3.18 -0.70 5.57
C ASP A 181 -3.30 -2.16 6.05
N GLY A 182 -3.18 -3.09 5.14
CA GLY A 182 -3.05 -4.52 5.44
C GLY A 182 -1.59 -5.01 5.37
N TYR A 183 -0.60 -4.17 5.67
CA TYR A 183 0.85 -4.41 5.51
C TYR A 183 1.30 -4.64 4.06
N SER A 184 0.41 -4.49 3.11
CA SER A 184 0.70 -4.67 1.70
C SER A 184 -0.17 -3.76 0.85
N ILE A 185 0.42 -3.14 -0.16
CA ILE A 185 -0.35 -2.41 -1.20
C ILE A 185 -1.39 -3.32 -1.87
N THR A 186 -1.14 -4.63 -1.95
CA THR A 186 -2.10 -5.60 -2.48
C THR A 186 -3.42 -5.52 -1.71
N TYR A 187 -3.37 -5.41 -0.38
CA TYR A 187 -4.57 -5.27 0.45
C TYR A 187 -5.35 -3.99 0.13
N SER A 188 -4.66 -2.85 0.10
CA SER A 188 -5.30 -1.56 -0.24
C SER A 188 -5.88 -1.56 -1.66
N LEU A 189 -5.25 -2.26 -2.60
CA LEU A 189 -5.81 -2.41 -3.96
C LEU A 189 -7.03 -3.32 -4.00
N ILE A 190 -7.18 -4.29 -3.08
CA ILE A 190 -8.42 -5.05 -2.94
C ILE A 190 -9.55 -4.12 -2.52
N GLU A 191 -9.34 -3.24 -1.53
CA GLU A 191 -10.34 -2.25 -1.12
C GLU A 191 -10.72 -1.30 -2.26
N ILE A 192 -9.73 -0.82 -3.01
CA ILE A 192 -9.96 0.04 -4.19
C ILE A 192 -10.71 -0.75 -5.28
N ALA A 193 -10.36 -2.00 -5.54
CA ALA A 193 -11.06 -2.83 -6.54
C ALA A 193 -12.52 -3.11 -6.13
N VAL A 194 -12.79 -3.35 -4.85
CA VAL A 194 -14.17 -3.46 -4.33
C VAL A 194 -14.93 -2.16 -4.55
N TYR A 195 -14.35 -1.02 -4.19
CA TYR A 195 -14.94 0.29 -4.43
C TYR A 195 -15.25 0.57 -5.92
N MET A 196 -14.36 0.08 -6.81
CA MET A 196 -14.54 0.19 -8.26
C MET A 196 -15.65 -0.73 -8.80
N GLY A 197 -16.19 -1.63 -7.99
CA GLY A 197 -17.30 -2.52 -8.34
C GLY A 197 -16.88 -3.86 -8.95
N PHE A 198 -15.61 -4.23 -8.93
CA PHE A 198 -15.18 -5.54 -9.39
C PHE A 198 -15.82 -6.64 -8.55
N LYS A 199 -16.42 -7.62 -9.22
CA LYS A 199 -17.13 -8.74 -8.59
C LYS A 199 -16.22 -9.89 -8.21
N GLU A 200 -15.19 -10.11 -8.99
CA GLU A 200 -14.21 -11.17 -8.81
C GLU A 200 -12.81 -10.56 -8.82
N ILE A 201 -12.04 -10.83 -7.77
CA ILE A 201 -10.68 -10.30 -7.59
C ILE A 201 -9.73 -11.47 -7.42
N TYR A 202 -8.84 -11.67 -8.38
CA TYR A 202 -7.84 -12.73 -8.39
C TYR A 202 -6.47 -12.17 -8.00
N LEU A 203 -5.71 -12.94 -7.20
CA LEU A 203 -4.38 -12.55 -6.75
C LEU A 203 -3.31 -13.41 -7.42
N LEU A 204 -2.31 -12.78 -8.05
CA LEU A 204 -1.15 -13.42 -8.64
C LEU A 204 0.14 -12.95 -7.98
N GLY A 205 1.11 -13.86 -7.84
CA GLY A 205 2.40 -13.53 -7.20
C GLY A 205 2.28 -13.14 -5.73
N CYS A 206 1.20 -13.56 -5.05
CA CYS A 206 0.96 -13.35 -3.63
C CYS A 206 1.37 -14.60 -2.84
N ASP A 207 2.66 -14.90 -2.77
CA ASP A 207 3.17 -16.18 -2.26
C ASP A 207 3.02 -16.33 -0.74
N CYS A 208 2.92 -15.21 0.00
CA CYS A 208 2.74 -15.15 1.45
C CYS A 208 3.75 -16.03 2.22
N SER A 209 4.91 -16.28 1.63
CA SER A 209 5.95 -17.15 2.18
C SER A 209 7.32 -16.54 1.92
N TYR A 210 8.14 -16.46 2.98
CA TYR A 210 9.49 -15.89 2.95
C TYR A 210 10.50 -16.88 3.55
N PRO A 211 10.84 -17.99 2.85
CA PRO A 211 11.84 -18.94 3.34
C PRO A 211 13.20 -18.25 3.50
N LYS A 212 13.93 -18.55 4.58
CA LYS A 212 15.27 -17.99 4.80
C LYS A 212 16.18 -18.28 3.58
N GLY A 213 16.79 -17.22 3.04
CA GLY A 213 17.73 -17.33 1.91
C GLY A 213 17.07 -17.38 0.52
N SER A 214 15.75 -17.34 0.42
CA SER A 214 15.05 -17.22 -0.85
C SER A 214 14.87 -15.73 -1.24
N LYS A 215 14.67 -15.49 -2.55
CA LYS A 215 14.23 -14.17 -3.01
C LYS A 215 12.79 -13.93 -2.55
N SER A 216 12.52 -12.75 -2.00
CA SER A 216 11.19 -12.36 -1.58
C SER A 216 10.34 -11.84 -2.74
N HIS A 217 10.98 -11.35 -3.81
CA HIS A 217 10.32 -10.77 -4.96
C HIS A 217 10.96 -11.22 -6.26
N VAL A 218 10.17 -11.33 -7.33
CA VAL A 218 10.66 -11.59 -8.69
C VAL A 218 11.53 -10.43 -9.19
N VAL A 219 11.20 -9.20 -8.76
CA VAL A 219 12.01 -7.99 -8.96
C VAL A 219 12.01 -7.15 -7.68
N GLU A 220 13.20 -6.78 -7.23
CA GLU A 220 13.36 -6.00 -6.00
C GLU A 220 13.11 -4.51 -6.25
N SER A 221 12.47 -3.83 -5.29
CA SER A 221 12.27 -2.38 -5.34
C SER A 221 13.58 -1.60 -5.22
N GLY A 222 14.59 -2.21 -4.61
CA GLY A 222 15.84 -1.54 -4.21
C GLY A 222 15.76 -0.96 -2.79
N PHE A 223 14.60 -1.05 -2.14
CA PHE A 223 14.48 -0.79 -0.72
C PHE A 223 15.03 -1.98 0.07
N VAL A 224 15.93 -1.70 1.00
CA VAL A 224 16.46 -2.70 1.94
C VAL A 224 15.95 -2.33 3.32
N ASP A 225 15.10 -3.16 3.89
CA ASP A 225 14.74 -3.04 5.31
C ASP A 225 15.96 -3.44 6.15
N LYS A 226 16.53 -2.45 6.83
CA LYS A 226 17.70 -2.67 7.71
C LYS A 226 17.32 -3.35 9.03
N ASN A 227 16.03 -3.59 9.26
CA ASN A 227 15.49 -4.18 10.49
C ASN A 227 14.83 -5.56 10.25
N ALA A 228 14.91 -6.08 9.02
CA ALA A 228 14.44 -7.43 8.67
C ALA A 228 15.50 -8.50 8.99
#